data_ebb06e394b50648ef5ac58da5f6e2072
#
_entry.id   ebb06e394b50648ef5ac58da5f6e2072
#
_cell.length_a   1.000
_cell.length_b   1.000
_cell.length_c   1.000
_cell.angle_alpha   90.00
_cell.angle_beta   90.00
_cell.angle_gamma   90.00
#
_symmetry.space_group_name_H-M   'P 1'
#
loop_
_entity.id
_entity.type
_entity.pdbx_description
1 polymer ?
#
loop_
_entity_poly.entity_id
_entity_poly.type
_entity_poly.pdbx_seq_one_letter_code
_entity_poly.pdbx_strand_id
1 'polypeptide(L)'
;LDTYTTMISGATMVIIPKMYFSFPIKLLEFLKENKINTVYWVPSALCIVANLKALDEVELPDLKRVMFVGEVMPVKQLNIWRKHLPDATFVNLYGPTEITDVCTYYVVDRKFNNDESLPIGKEFNNCNVLIIKDDGTEAKVGEPGELCVRGSFLSLGYYNNPEKTNQAFVQNPLNKAYPETIYKTGDIVKKNENNEIIY
;
A
#
# COMPACT_ATOMS: atom_id res chain seq x y z
N LEU A 1 4.83 1.78 -9.84
CA LEU A 1 5.22 0.40 -9.61
C LEU A 1 4.80 -0.51 -10.77
N ASP A 2 3.48 -0.60 -11.04
CA ASP A 2 2.86 -1.50 -12.00
C ASP A 2 3.49 -1.50 -13.41
N THR A 3 3.70 -0.34 -14.01
CA THR A 3 4.26 -0.21 -15.36
C THR A 3 5.65 -0.84 -15.47
N TYR A 4 6.58 -0.43 -14.58
CA TYR A 4 7.97 -0.89 -14.65
C TYR A 4 8.11 -2.37 -14.25
N THR A 5 7.39 -2.81 -13.23
CA THR A 5 7.42 -4.24 -12.81
C THR A 5 6.83 -5.14 -13.88
N THR A 6 5.78 -4.72 -14.56
CA THR A 6 5.21 -5.46 -15.69
C THR A 6 6.21 -5.61 -16.82
N MET A 7 6.91 -4.53 -17.20
CA MET A 7 7.93 -4.56 -18.26
C MET A 7 9.12 -5.45 -17.88
N ILE A 8 9.67 -5.30 -16.67
CA ILE A 8 10.82 -6.09 -16.21
C ILE A 8 10.48 -7.58 -16.13
N SER A 9 9.25 -7.91 -15.75
CA SER A 9 8.78 -9.30 -15.64
C SER A 9 8.40 -9.92 -16.99
N GLY A 10 8.43 -9.17 -18.10
CA GLY A 10 7.95 -9.63 -19.40
C GLY A 10 6.45 -9.94 -19.42
N ALA A 11 5.69 -9.36 -18.50
CA ALA A 11 4.24 -9.57 -18.40
C ALA A 11 3.47 -8.62 -19.33
N THR A 12 2.19 -8.90 -19.52
CA THR A 12 1.29 -8.05 -20.30
C THR A 12 0.56 -7.08 -19.38
N MET A 13 0.64 -5.79 -19.69
CA MET A 13 -0.14 -4.76 -19.00
C MET A 13 -1.43 -4.47 -19.80
N VAL A 14 -2.57 -4.60 -19.13
CA VAL A 14 -3.88 -4.30 -19.70
C VAL A 14 -4.43 -3.03 -19.06
N ILE A 15 -4.61 -1.99 -19.88
CA ILE A 15 -5.15 -0.70 -19.42
C ILE A 15 -6.68 -0.77 -19.44
N ILE A 16 -7.28 -0.59 -18.26
CA ILE A 16 -8.74 -0.61 -18.10
C ILE A 16 -9.29 0.78 -18.44
N PRO A 17 -10.27 0.89 -19.38
CA PRO A 17 -10.95 2.14 -19.65
C PRO A 17 -11.63 2.68 -18.40
N LYS A 18 -11.39 3.96 -18.07
CA LYS A 18 -11.87 4.61 -16.85
C LYS A 18 -13.37 4.43 -16.61
N MET A 19 -14.16 4.42 -17.67
CA MET A 19 -15.62 4.27 -17.60
C MET A 19 -16.07 2.95 -16.94
N TYR A 20 -15.29 1.87 -17.01
CA TYR A 20 -15.66 0.60 -16.40
C TYR A 20 -15.75 0.66 -14.88
N PHE A 21 -15.00 1.54 -14.22
CA PHE A 21 -15.08 1.72 -12.77
C PHE A 21 -16.45 2.26 -12.29
N SER A 22 -17.24 2.83 -13.20
CA SER A 22 -18.64 3.22 -12.92
C SER A 22 -19.64 2.06 -13.11
N PHE A 23 -19.22 0.94 -13.68
CA PHE A 23 -20.03 -0.22 -14.00
C PHE A 23 -19.37 -1.51 -13.51
N PRO A 24 -19.41 -1.83 -12.20
CA PRO A 24 -18.61 -2.89 -11.60
C PRO A 24 -18.75 -4.27 -12.23
N ILE A 25 -19.97 -4.65 -12.66
CA ILE A 25 -20.17 -5.93 -13.37
C ILE A 25 -19.38 -5.94 -14.68
N LYS A 26 -19.47 -4.89 -15.49
CA LYS A 26 -18.69 -4.77 -16.74
C LYS A 26 -17.19 -4.72 -16.49
N LEU A 27 -16.78 -4.11 -15.39
CA LEU A 27 -15.38 -4.12 -14.96
C LEU A 27 -14.90 -5.55 -14.71
N LEU A 28 -15.65 -6.35 -13.97
CA LEU A 28 -15.30 -7.74 -13.69
C LEU A 28 -15.37 -8.64 -14.94
N GLU A 29 -16.36 -8.43 -15.81
CA GLU A 29 -16.42 -9.09 -17.13
C GLU A 29 -15.16 -8.79 -17.95
N PHE A 30 -14.74 -7.52 -18.00
CA PHE A 30 -13.50 -7.13 -18.66
C PHE A 30 -12.27 -7.83 -18.08
N LEU A 31 -12.15 -7.94 -16.75
CA LEU A 31 -11.05 -8.67 -16.11
C LEU A 31 -11.07 -10.14 -16.52
N LYS A 32 -12.23 -10.78 -16.54
CA LYS A 32 -12.43 -12.18 -16.93
C LYS A 32 -12.06 -12.44 -18.39
N GLU A 33 -12.60 -11.62 -19.31
CA GLU A 33 -12.35 -11.73 -20.77
C GLU A 33 -10.86 -11.58 -21.10
N ASN A 34 -10.17 -10.68 -20.41
CA ASN A 34 -8.75 -10.44 -20.61
C ASN A 34 -7.84 -11.33 -19.74
N LYS A 35 -8.42 -12.30 -19.00
CA LYS A 35 -7.70 -13.26 -18.14
C LYS A 35 -6.73 -12.55 -17.18
N ILE A 36 -7.18 -11.47 -16.57
CA ILE A 36 -6.35 -10.68 -15.65
C ILE A 36 -6.06 -11.53 -14.42
N ASN A 37 -4.79 -11.72 -14.12
CA ASN A 37 -4.34 -12.48 -12.97
C ASN A 37 -3.90 -11.61 -11.78
N THR A 38 -3.64 -10.34 -12.01
CA THR A 38 -3.15 -9.41 -10.99
C THR A 38 -3.80 -8.04 -11.20
N VAL A 39 -4.33 -7.46 -10.12
CA VAL A 39 -4.79 -6.07 -10.10
C VAL A 39 -3.99 -5.28 -9.06
N TYR A 40 -3.72 -4.00 -9.38
CA TYR A 40 -3.07 -3.03 -8.51
C TYR A 40 -3.94 -1.77 -8.48
N TRP A 41 -4.78 -1.66 -7.46
CA TRP A 41 -5.85 -0.65 -7.39
C TRP A 41 -5.83 0.11 -6.06
N VAL A 42 -6.58 1.21 -6.04
CA VAL A 42 -6.91 1.89 -4.79
C VAL A 42 -8.05 1.16 -4.07
N PRO A 43 -8.08 1.14 -2.73
CA PRO A 43 -9.16 0.55 -1.93
C PRO A 43 -10.57 0.97 -2.35
N SER A 44 -10.79 2.24 -2.70
CA SER A 44 -12.09 2.73 -3.15
C SER A 44 -12.64 1.97 -4.36
N ALA A 45 -11.79 1.59 -5.33
CA ALA A 45 -12.21 0.79 -6.48
C ALA A 45 -12.68 -0.62 -6.06
N LEU A 46 -11.97 -1.26 -5.14
CA LEU A 46 -12.35 -2.56 -4.58
C LEU A 46 -13.66 -2.45 -3.77
N CYS A 47 -13.83 -1.37 -3.02
CA CYS A 47 -15.02 -1.11 -2.23
C CYS A 47 -16.27 -0.95 -3.10
N ILE A 48 -16.19 -0.26 -4.24
CA ILE A 48 -17.31 -0.11 -5.19
C ILE A 48 -17.78 -1.48 -5.67
N VAL A 49 -16.86 -2.33 -6.10
CA VAL A 49 -17.16 -3.68 -6.56
C VAL A 49 -17.85 -4.51 -5.47
N ALA A 50 -17.30 -4.49 -4.25
CA ALA A 50 -17.83 -5.24 -3.11
C ALA A 50 -19.23 -4.73 -2.67
N ASN A 51 -19.39 -3.41 -2.56
CA ASN A 51 -20.64 -2.80 -2.10
C ASN A 51 -21.79 -2.99 -3.08
N LEU A 52 -21.52 -2.99 -4.38
CA LEU A 52 -22.51 -3.22 -5.44
C LEU A 52 -22.71 -4.71 -5.75
N LYS A 53 -22.08 -5.62 -4.96
CA LYS A 53 -22.23 -7.08 -5.06
C LYS A 53 -21.88 -7.65 -6.45
N ALA A 54 -21.01 -6.97 -7.21
CA ALA A 54 -20.64 -7.43 -8.55
C ALA A 54 -19.94 -8.79 -8.54
N LEU A 55 -19.29 -9.17 -7.44
CA LEU A 55 -18.65 -10.47 -7.25
C LEU A 55 -19.66 -11.63 -7.14
N ASP A 56 -20.92 -11.35 -6.81
CA ASP A 56 -21.98 -12.38 -6.81
C ASP A 56 -22.39 -12.76 -8.25
N GLU A 57 -22.14 -11.89 -9.24
CA GLU A 57 -22.56 -12.04 -10.63
C GLU A 57 -21.43 -12.54 -11.55
N VAL A 58 -20.17 -12.25 -11.23
CA VAL A 58 -19.02 -12.56 -12.12
C VAL A 58 -17.93 -13.29 -11.37
N GLU A 59 -17.62 -14.51 -11.78
CA GLU A 59 -16.47 -15.27 -11.30
C GLU A 59 -15.18 -14.85 -12.00
N LEU A 60 -14.09 -14.76 -11.24
CA LEU A 60 -12.76 -14.34 -11.70
C LEU A 60 -11.71 -15.46 -11.49
N PRO A 61 -11.78 -16.56 -12.26
CA PRO A 61 -10.95 -17.74 -12.03
C PRO A 61 -9.44 -17.50 -12.24
N ASP A 62 -9.12 -16.51 -13.05
CA ASP A 62 -7.72 -16.16 -13.36
C ASP A 62 -7.10 -15.18 -12.38
N LEU A 63 -7.90 -14.45 -11.56
CA LEU A 63 -7.41 -13.44 -10.64
C LEU A 63 -6.74 -14.09 -9.42
N LYS A 64 -5.42 -13.98 -9.32
CA LYS A 64 -4.59 -14.61 -8.30
C LYS A 64 -3.99 -13.62 -7.30
N ARG A 65 -3.89 -12.33 -7.67
CA ARG A 65 -3.33 -11.29 -6.81
C ARG A 65 -4.17 -10.04 -6.85
N VAL A 66 -4.50 -9.53 -5.66
CA VAL A 66 -5.20 -8.27 -5.47
C VAL A 66 -4.32 -7.39 -4.57
N MET A 67 -3.66 -6.43 -5.17
CA MET A 67 -2.81 -5.46 -4.47
C MET A 67 -3.52 -4.11 -4.41
N PHE A 68 -3.46 -3.46 -3.27
CA PHE A 68 -4.11 -2.16 -3.08
C PHE A 68 -3.25 -1.21 -2.26
N VAL A 69 -3.35 0.09 -2.59
CA VAL A 69 -2.48 1.15 -2.04
C VAL A 69 -3.18 2.51 -2.07
N GLY A 70 -2.71 3.43 -1.27
CA GLY A 70 -3.04 4.87 -1.32
C GLY A 70 -4.20 5.30 -0.43
N GLU A 71 -4.98 4.35 0.09
CA GLU A 71 -6.10 4.60 1.00
C GLU A 71 -6.18 3.49 2.05
N VAL A 72 -6.89 3.73 3.15
CA VAL A 72 -7.17 2.68 4.13
C VAL A 72 -8.20 1.70 3.55
N MET A 73 -7.85 0.42 3.51
CA MET A 73 -8.76 -0.65 3.06
C MET A 73 -9.69 -1.08 4.19
N PRO A 74 -11.01 -0.87 4.09
CA PRO A 74 -11.95 -1.37 5.07
C PRO A 74 -12.03 -2.90 5.04
N VAL A 75 -11.79 -3.53 6.18
CA VAL A 75 -11.73 -5.00 6.29
C VAL A 75 -13.03 -5.68 5.89
N LYS A 76 -14.17 -5.04 6.15
CA LYS A 76 -15.47 -5.57 5.73
C LYS A 76 -15.53 -5.82 4.22
N GLN A 77 -15.08 -4.88 3.40
CA GLN A 77 -15.05 -5.02 1.94
C GLN A 77 -13.97 -6.00 1.48
N LEU A 78 -12.82 -5.99 2.13
CA LEU A 78 -11.76 -6.97 1.89
C LEU A 78 -12.26 -8.40 2.12
N ASN A 79 -13.01 -8.64 3.21
CA ASN A 79 -13.57 -9.96 3.52
C ASN A 79 -14.58 -10.43 2.46
N ILE A 80 -15.32 -9.52 1.79
CA ILE A 80 -16.19 -9.86 0.67
C ILE A 80 -15.34 -10.41 -0.49
N TRP A 81 -14.27 -9.69 -0.88
CA TRP A 81 -13.36 -10.14 -1.91
C TRP A 81 -12.72 -11.50 -1.58
N ARG A 82 -12.23 -11.66 -0.36
CA ARG A 82 -11.59 -12.91 0.10
C ARG A 82 -12.54 -14.10 0.12
N LYS A 83 -13.83 -13.88 0.37
CA LYS A 83 -14.85 -14.92 0.30
C LYS A 83 -15.05 -15.44 -1.12
N HIS A 84 -15.03 -14.55 -2.13
CA HIS A 84 -15.21 -14.91 -3.53
C HIS A 84 -13.92 -15.42 -4.21
N LEU A 85 -12.76 -15.02 -3.68
CA LEU A 85 -11.44 -15.41 -4.21
C LEU A 85 -10.57 -16.03 -3.11
N PRO A 86 -10.93 -17.21 -2.59
CA PRO A 86 -10.26 -17.83 -1.45
C PRO A 86 -8.80 -18.21 -1.75
N ASP A 87 -8.46 -18.45 -3.01
CA ASP A 87 -7.11 -18.82 -3.45
C ASP A 87 -6.26 -17.65 -3.93
N ALA A 88 -6.81 -16.42 -3.90
CA ALA A 88 -6.07 -15.23 -4.29
C ALA A 88 -5.27 -14.67 -3.12
N THR A 89 -4.10 -14.13 -3.43
CA THR A 89 -3.27 -13.39 -2.48
C THR A 89 -3.71 -11.92 -2.46
N PHE A 90 -3.99 -11.41 -1.26
CA PHE A 90 -4.31 -10.00 -1.04
C PHE A 90 -3.12 -9.31 -0.38
N VAL A 91 -2.73 -8.13 -0.88
CA VAL A 91 -1.58 -7.40 -0.36
C VAL A 91 -1.95 -5.94 -0.15
N ASN A 92 -1.85 -5.49 1.10
CA ASN A 92 -1.94 -4.07 1.45
C ASN A 92 -0.55 -3.45 1.29
N LEU A 93 -0.47 -2.39 0.51
CA LEU A 93 0.75 -1.65 0.23
C LEU A 93 0.61 -0.23 0.77
N TYR A 94 1.70 0.29 1.32
CA TYR A 94 1.74 1.67 1.81
C TYR A 94 3.00 2.37 1.32
N GLY A 95 2.82 3.63 0.95
CA GLY A 95 3.90 4.55 0.63
C GLY A 95 3.38 5.83 -0.01
N PRO A 96 3.97 6.98 0.35
CA PRO A 96 3.68 8.26 -0.29
C PRO A 96 4.49 8.43 -1.59
N THR A 97 4.06 9.37 -2.42
CA THR A 97 4.71 9.69 -3.71
C THR A 97 6.18 10.10 -3.55
N GLU A 98 6.50 10.75 -2.44
CA GLU A 98 7.83 11.26 -2.10
C GLU A 98 8.90 10.18 -1.96
N ILE A 99 8.48 8.92 -1.80
CA ILE A 99 9.37 7.75 -1.68
C ILE A 99 9.25 6.79 -2.86
N THR A 100 8.78 7.25 -3.99
CA THR A 100 8.68 6.48 -5.24
C THR A 100 7.76 5.26 -5.11
N ASP A 101 6.50 5.51 -4.73
CA ASP A 101 5.33 4.62 -4.68
C ASP A 101 5.13 3.90 -3.34
N VAL A 102 5.89 2.85 -3.00
CA VAL A 102 5.61 2.04 -1.80
C VAL A 102 6.87 1.72 -0.99
N CYS A 103 6.77 1.72 0.34
CA CYS A 103 7.84 1.33 1.25
C CYS A 103 7.52 0.14 2.15
N THR A 104 6.23 -0.14 2.40
CA THR A 104 5.83 -1.31 3.20
C THR A 104 4.75 -2.13 2.52
N TYR A 105 4.64 -3.38 2.95
CA TYR A 105 3.63 -4.30 2.47
C TYR A 105 3.14 -5.23 3.59
N TYR A 106 1.88 -5.62 3.49
CA TYR A 106 1.26 -6.64 4.31
C TYR A 106 0.53 -7.66 3.45
N VAL A 107 0.96 -8.91 3.51
CA VAL A 107 0.22 -10.03 2.90
C VAL A 107 -0.89 -10.43 3.87
N VAL A 108 -2.13 -10.44 3.41
CA VAL A 108 -3.30 -10.74 4.23
C VAL A 108 -3.43 -12.25 4.40
N ASP A 109 -2.66 -12.81 5.32
CA ASP A 109 -2.51 -14.25 5.54
C ASP A 109 -3.39 -14.82 6.68
N ARG A 110 -4.03 -13.93 7.47
CA ARG A 110 -4.93 -14.31 8.57
C ARG A 110 -6.35 -13.77 8.37
N LYS A 111 -7.28 -14.23 9.20
CA LYS A 111 -8.64 -13.68 9.26
C LYS A 111 -8.65 -12.39 10.09
N PHE A 112 -9.47 -11.45 9.64
CA PHE A 112 -9.72 -10.18 10.32
C PHE A 112 -11.21 -10.03 10.57
N ASN A 113 -11.59 -9.51 11.74
CA ASN A 113 -12.96 -9.05 11.99
C ASN A 113 -13.22 -7.76 11.21
N ASN A 114 -14.48 -7.49 10.89
CA ASN A 114 -14.85 -6.37 10.02
C ASN A 114 -14.50 -4.98 10.59
N ASP A 115 -14.26 -4.87 11.88
CA ASP A 115 -13.93 -3.67 12.65
C ASP A 115 -12.44 -3.55 12.97
N GLU A 116 -11.63 -4.55 12.60
CA GLU A 116 -10.18 -4.49 12.77
C GLU A 116 -9.52 -3.60 11.72
N SER A 117 -8.41 -2.98 12.10
CA SER A 117 -7.54 -2.27 11.17
C SER A 117 -6.54 -3.23 10.50
N LEU A 118 -6.34 -3.03 9.20
CA LEU A 118 -5.36 -3.80 8.46
C LEU A 118 -3.95 -3.21 8.69
N PRO A 119 -2.94 -4.03 9.02
CA PRO A 119 -1.56 -3.54 9.09
C PRO A 119 -1.08 -3.01 7.73
N ILE A 120 -0.16 -2.04 7.76
CA ILE A 120 0.66 -1.70 6.59
C ILE A 120 1.92 -2.59 6.52
N GLY A 121 2.12 -3.42 7.53
CA GLY A 121 3.02 -4.55 7.54
C GLY A 121 4.47 -4.20 7.82
N LYS A 122 5.37 -4.58 6.92
CA LYS A 122 6.83 -4.43 7.05
C LYS A 122 7.45 -3.82 5.81
N GLU A 123 8.66 -3.31 5.97
CA GLU A 123 9.43 -2.71 4.89
C GLU A 123 9.85 -3.70 3.80
N PHE A 124 10.01 -3.21 2.57
CA PHE A 124 10.68 -3.93 1.50
C PHE A 124 12.20 -4.02 1.75
N ASN A 125 12.85 -5.01 1.18
CA ASN A 125 14.29 -5.26 1.39
C ASN A 125 15.21 -4.07 1.04
N ASN A 126 14.79 -3.20 0.13
CA ASN A 126 15.55 -2.01 -0.28
C ASN A 126 15.08 -0.72 0.41
N CYS A 127 14.11 -0.81 1.32
CA CYS A 127 13.59 0.29 2.11
C CYS A 127 14.04 0.16 3.56
N ASN A 128 14.21 1.30 4.23
CA ASN A 128 14.29 1.32 5.69
C ASN A 128 13.23 2.25 6.25
N VAL A 129 12.44 1.71 7.15
CA VAL A 129 11.38 2.44 7.82
C VAL A 129 11.74 2.62 9.30
N LEU A 130 11.65 3.86 9.76
CA LEU A 130 11.92 4.25 11.14
C LEU A 130 10.62 4.78 11.75
N ILE A 131 10.38 4.50 13.02
CA ILE A 131 9.29 5.12 13.77
C ILE A 131 9.94 6.03 14.80
N ILE A 132 9.80 7.34 14.61
CA ILE A 132 10.53 8.35 15.39
C ILE A 132 9.55 9.13 16.25
N LYS A 133 9.85 9.20 17.56
CA LYS A 133 9.06 9.97 18.51
C LYS A 133 9.41 11.47 18.43
N ASP A 134 8.58 12.32 19.02
CA ASP A 134 8.77 13.78 19.06
C ASP A 134 10.11 14.20 19.69
N ASP A 135 10.67 13.39 20.59
CA ASP A 135 11.97 13.60 21.20
C ASP A 135 13.17 13.22 20.32
N GLY A 136 12.91 12.74 19.09
CA GLY A 136 13.92 12.30 18.14
C GLY A 136 14.49 10.91 18.40
N THR A 137 13.93 10.16 19.34
CA THR A 137 14.34 8.76 19.62
C THR A 137 13.47 7.78 18.86
N GLU A 138 13.98 6.56 18.64
CA GLU A 138 13.22 5.50 17.99
C GLU A 138 12.15 4.92 18.94
N ALA A 139 10.94 4.74 18.42
CA ALA A 139 9.83 4.14 19.15
C ALA A 139 10.05 2.63 19.33
N LYS A 140 9.77 2.14 20.52
CA LYS A 140 9.74 0.70 20.82
C LYS A 140 8.43 0.08 20.35
N VAL A 141 8.36 -1.26 20.36
CA VAL A 141 7.11 -1.99 20.12
C VAL A 141 5.99 -1.47 21.04
N GLY A 142 4.86 -1.13 20.46
CA GLY A 142 3.70 -0.55 21.14
C GLY A 142 3.73 0.97 21.33
N GLU A 143 4.89 1.63 21.21
CA GLU A 143 5.00 3.09 21.29
C GLU A 143 4.63 3.75 19.96
N PRO A 144 3.84 4.84 19.99
CA PRO A 144 3.55 5.61 18.78
C PRO A 144 4.74 6.50 18.40
N GLY A 145 4.87 6.76 17.10
CA GLY A 145 5.81 7.73 16.54
C GLY A 145 5.50 8.00 15.08
N GLU A 146 6.15 9.01 14.52
CA GLU A 146 6.01 9.35 13.11
C GLU A 146 6.76 8.33 12.25
N LEU A 147 6.07 7.82 11.23
CA LEU A 147 6.69 6.98 10.23
C LEU A 147 7.65 7.81 9.37
N CYS A 148 8.92 7.42 9.36
CA CYS A 148 9.95 8.04 8.55
C CYS A 148 10.60 7.01 7.64
N VAL A 149 10.98 7.43 6.44
CA VAL A 149 11.53 6.52 5.43
C VAL A 149 12.90 7.01 4.98
N ARG A 150 13.85 6.07 4.82
CA ARG A 150 15.17 6.34 4.22
C ARG A 150 15.47 5.34 3.11
N GLY A 151 16.23 5.78 2.13
CA GLY A 151 16.68 4.96 1.01
C GLY A 151 17.03 5.78 -0.22
N SER A 152 17.62 5.12 -1.21
CA SER A 152 18.02 5.76 -2.48
C SER A 152 16.85 6.16 -3.38
N PHE A 153 15.65 5.77 -3.03
CA PHE A 153 14.39 6.04 -3.74
C PHE A 153 13.65 7.28 -3.24
N LEU A 154 14.18 7.98 -2.24
CA LEU A 154 13.64 9.28 -1.81
C LEU A 154 13.68 10.27 -2.97
N SER A 155 12.62 11.06 -3.14
CA SER A 155 12.63 12.17 -4.07
C SER A 155 13.58 13.27 -3.61
N LEU A 156 13.97 14.16 -4.54
CA LEU A 156 14.85 15.29 -4.22
C LEU A 156 14.14 16.41 -3.45
N GLY A 157 12.82 16.31 -3.28
CA GLY A 157 11.98 17.30 -2.63
C GLY A 157 10.86 17.82 -3.53
N TYR A 158 10.22 18.90 -3.08
CA TYR A 158 9.10 19.51 -3.80
C TYR A 158 9.59 20.59 -4.76
N TYR A 159 9.15 20.51 -6.02
CA TYR A 159 9.53 21.46 -7.05
C TYR A 159 9.19 22.89 -6.66
N ASN A 160 10.18 23.78 -6.72
CA ASN A 160 10.08 25.20 -6.38
C ASN A 160 9.49 25.50 -4.98
N ASN A 161 9.66 24.57 -4.03
CA ASN A 161 9.21 24.72 -2.66
C ASN A 161 10.26 24.23 -1.64
N PRO A 162 11.35 24.99 -1.47
CA PRO A 162 12.43 24.60 -0.56
C PRO A 162 12.00 24.56 0.90
N GLU A 163 11.04 25.39 1.29
CA GLU A 163 10.54 25.43 2.68
C GLU A 163 9.87 24.08 3.03
N LYS A 164 8.90 23.64 2.23
CA LYS A 164 8.24 22.34 2.43
C LYS A 164 9.24 21.18 2.30
N THR A 165 10.18 21.27 1.38
CA THR A 165 11.25 20.28 1.23
C THR A 165 12.05 20.13 2.52
N ASN A 166 12.52 21.22 3.10
CA ASN A 166 13.33 21.21 4.32
C ASN A 166 12.54 20.76 5.56
N GLN A 167 11.20 20.88 5.56
CA GLN A 167 10.35 20.39 6.63
C GLN A 167 10.13 18.88 6.55
N ALA A 168 10.02 18.33 5.35
CA ALA A 168 9.69 16.91 5.12
C ALA A 168 10.93 16.01 4.95
N PHE A 169 11.99 16.52 4.32
CA PHE A 169 13.25 15.81 4.08
C PHE A 169 14.30 16.34 5.04
N VAL A 170 14.52 15.63 6.14
CA VAL A 170 15.33 16.10 7.26
C VAL A 170 16.51 15.18 7.53
N GLN A 171 17.48 15.67 8.29
CA GLN A 171 18.55 14.82 8.83
C GLN A 171 17.96 13.74 9.74
N ASN A 172 18.38 12.49 9.55
CA ASN A 172 18.02 11.38 10.44
C ASN A 172 18.55 11.67 11.87
N PRO A 173 17.65 11.86 12.87
CA PRO A 173 18.08 12.16 14.23
C PRO A 173 18.81 11.01 14.92
N LEU A 174 18.60 9.77 14.43
CA LEU A 174 19.26 8.57 14.95
C LEU A 174 20.67 8.39 14.40
N ASN A 175 21.02 9.05 13.29
CA ASN A 175 22.35 8.98 12.69
C ASN A 175 23.13 10.26 12.93
N LYS A 176 24.14 10.18 13.80
CA LYS A 176 25.04 11.28 14.12
C LYS A 176 26.43 11.18 13.46
N ALA A 177 26.66 10.10 12.71
CA ALA A 177 27.99 9.80 12.15
C ALA A 177 28.23 10.47 10.80
N TYR A 178 27.16 10.60 9.97
CA TYR A 178 27.23 11.22 8.64
C TYR A 178 25.86 11.81 8.25
N PRO A 179 25.82 12.72 7.27
CA PRO A 179 24.58 13.24 6.73
C PRO A 179 23.74 12.11 6.10
N GLU A 180 22.51 11.92 6.59
CA GLU A 180 21.56 10.95 6.08
C GLU A 180 20.16 11.56 6.07
N THR A 181 19.61 11.72 4.90
CA THR A 181 18.24 12.27 4.74
C THR A 181 17.20 11.18 4.98
N ILE A 182 16.17 11.53 5.75
CA ILE A 182 14.94 10.77 5.87
C ILE A 182 13.76 11.62 5.40
N TYR A 183 12.72 10.96 4.91
CA TYR A 183 11.43 11.58 4.62
C TYR A 183 10.47 11.35 5.79
N LYS A 184 9.89 12.41 6.31
CA LYS A 184 8.84 12.42 7.33
C LYS A 184 7.49 12.32 6.65
N THR A 185 6.74 11.23 6.90
CA THR A 185 5.46 11.01 6.20
C THR A 185 4.31 11.84 6.76
N GLY A 186 4.42 12.28 8.00
CA GLY A 186 3.33 12.89 8.76
C GLY A 186 2.38 11.88 9.39
N ASP A 187 2.57 10.59 9.14
CA ASP A 187 1.70 9.52 9.62
C ASP A 187 2.20 8.97 10.96
N ILE A 188 1.31 8.93 11.95
CA ILE A 188 1.60 8.36 13.27
C ILE A 188 1.23 6.88 13.27
N VAL A 189 2.21 6.06 13.58
CA VAL A 189 2.10 4.60 13.56
C VAL A 189 2.74 3.99 14.81
N LYS A 190 2.54 2.68 14.99
CA LYS A 190 3.27 1.87 15.98
C LYS A 190 3.55 0.48 15.44
N LYS A 191 4.54 -0.21 15.99
CA LYS A 191 4.76 -1.64 15.76
C LYS A 191 3.97 -2.46 16.77
N ASN A 192 3.29 -3.51 16.31
CA ASN A 192 2.69 -4.50 17.18
C ASN A 192 3.71 -5.59 17.61
N GLU A 193 3.28 -6.55 18.42
CA GLU A 193 4.11 -7.66 18.92
C GLU A 193 4.62 -8.58 17.78
N ASN A 194 3.95 -8.60 16.63
CA ASN A 194 4.38 -9.35 15.45
C ASN A 194 5.35 -8.54 14.56
N ASN A 195 5.82 -7.39 15.06
CA ASN A 195 6.68 -6.45 14.32
C ASN A 195 6.02 -5.89 13.03
N GLU A 196 4.68 -5.87 12.99
CA GLU A 196 3.91 -5.27 11.91
C GLU A 196 3.60 -3.81 12.25
N ILE A 197 3.72 -2.94 11.27
CA ILE A 197 3.37 -1.53 11.41
C ILE A 197 1.86 -1.38 11.25
N ILE A 198 1.25 -0.71 12.20
CA ILE A 198 -0.19 -0.41 12.23
C ILE A 198 -0.41 1.10 12.43
N TYR A 199 -1.47 1.58 11.77
CA TYR A 199 -1.95 2.97 11.88
C TYR A 199 -2.64 3.20 13.22
#